data_3ca683ab145e7ff13f9ca9caf31cb243
#
_entry.id   3ca683ab145e7ff13f9ca9caf31cb243
#
_cell.length_a   1.000
_cell.length_b   1.000
_cell.length_c   1.000
_cell.angle_alpha   90.00
_cell.angle_beta   90.00
_cell.angle_gamma   90.00
#
_symmetry.space_group_name_H-M   'P 1'
#
loop_
_entity.id
_entity.type
_entity.pdbx_description
1 polymer ?
#
loop_
_entity_poly.entity_id
_entity_poly.type
_entity_poly.pdbx_seq_one_letter_code
_entity_poly.pdbx_strand_id
1 'polypeptide(L)'
;MKVVASTRMGRAQRAMASSRAFREGDSDFFATAETATPETAEKTLIIAVSSDKGLCGSIHSQIAKATRAKLQETPNADVVTIGDKIKAQMLRTHSNNVVLSFNGVGKEAPTFWEASLIADEIRKLGDYDKIEVMYNKFVSGVAFEPSVFPSFSPISIEESPKLSEFELEEDQAIPTSLSQISLTNSILNAMAEGYASEISARRNAMDNASKNAGEMINKYSILYNRTRQAVITNELVDIITGASSLD
;
A
#
# COMPACT_ATOMS: atom_id res chain seq x y z
N MET A 1 -1.24 -20.13 4.28
CA MET A 1 -1.21 -18.67 4.04
C MET A 1 -0.66 -17.91 5.25
N LYS A 2 -1.19 -18.07 6.49
CA LYS A 2 -0.65 -17.41 7.70
C LYS A 2 0.85 -17.69 7.91
N VAL A 3 1.27 -18.96 7.84
CA VAL A 3 2.69 -19.37 7.99
C VAL A 3 3.58 -18.71 6.95
N VAL A 4 3.15 -18.69 5.67
CA VAL A 4 3.90 -18.05 4.57
C VAL A 4 4.04 -16.55 4.79
N ALA A 5 3.02 -15.86 5.29
CA ALA A 5 3.11 -14.45 5.64
C ALA A 5 4.07 -14.24 6.83
N SER A 6 4.02 -15.10 7.84
CA SER A 6 4.90 -15.00 9.01
C SER A 6 6.38 -15.19 8.65
N THR A 7 6.71 -16.11 7.74
CA THR A 7 8.11 -16.34 7.30
C THR A 7 8.66 -15.15 6.51
N ARG A 8 7.80 -14.40 5.80
CA ARG A 8 8.21 -13.21 5.04
C ARG A 8 8.33 -11.95 5.90
N MET A 9 7.70 -11.93 7.07
CA MET A 9 7.62 -10.75 7.93
C MET A 9 8.99 -10.23 8.35
N GLY A 10 9.91 -11.10 8.78
CA GLY A 10 11.25 -10.68 9.18
C GLY A 10 12.08 -10.07 8.04
N ARG A 11 11.87 -10.52 6.80
CA ARG A 11 12.52 -9.93 5.62
C ARG A 11 11.91 -8.57 5.30
N ALA A 12 10.59 -8.44 5.38
CA ALA A 12 9.88 -7.19 5.14
C ALA A 12 10.28 -6.12 6.16
N GLN A 13 10.38 -6.47 7.44
CA GLN A 13 10.81 -5.54 8.49
C GLN A 13 12.26 -5.08 8.31
N ARG A 14 13.17 -5.95 7.88
CA ARG A 14 14.56 -5.56 7.58
C ARG A 14 14.65 -4.60 6.40
N ALA A 15 13.92 -4.87 5.32
CA ALA A 15 13.89 -3.98 4.17
C ALA A 15 13.31 -2.61 4.55
N MET A 16 12.24 -2.57 5.35
CA MET A 16 11.65 -1.35 5.88
C MET A 16 12.64 -0.57 6.77
N ALA A 17 13.32 -1.23 7.70
CA ALA A 17 14.29 -0.58 8.57
C ALA A 17 15.45 0.04 7.79
N SER A 18 15.97 -0.68 6.79
CA SER A 18 17.02 -0.17 5.89
C SER A 18 16.53 1.05 5.10
N SER A 19 15.33 1.00 4.51
CA SER A 19 14.78 2.12 3.72
C SER A 19 14.48 3.35 4.58
N ARG A 20 14.08 3.16 5.85
CA ARG A 20 13.89 4.27 6.80
C ARG A 20 15.20 5.01 7.07
N ALA A 21 16.30 4.29 7.29
CA ALA A 21 17.61 4.89 7.54
C ALA A 21 18.08 5.76 6.36
N PHE A 22 17.86 5.29 5.11
CA PHE A 22 18.14 6.10 3.93
C PHE A 22 17.30 7.38 3.88
N ARG A 23 16.01 7.27 4.21
CA ARG A 23 15.10 8.41 4.18
C ARG A 23 15.36 9.40 5.32
N GLU A 24 15.83 8.97 6.48
CA GLU A 24 16.21 9.86 7.57
C GLU A 24 17.28 10.86 7.12
N GLY A 25 18.30 10.41 6.39
CA GLY A 25 19.33 11.30 5.82
C GLY A 25 18.75 12.36 4.89
N ASP A 26 17.87 11.97 3.96
CA ASP A 26 17.20 12.94 3.07
C ASP A 26 16.33 13.91 3.89
N SER A 27 15.58 13.40 4.86
CA SER A 27 14.68 14.20 5.71
C SER A 27 15.44 15.22 6.53
N ASP A 28 16.58 14.83 7.10
CA ASP A 28 17.44 15.71 7.90
C ASP A 28 18.04 16.82 7.04
N PHE A 29 18.48 16.49 5.81
CA PHE A 29 18.96 17.47 4.86
C PHE A 29 17.89 18.52 4.56
N PHE A 30 16.70 18.10 4.12
CA PHE A 30 15.62 19.03 3.74
C PHE A 30 15.08 19.83 4.95
N ALA A 31 15.07 19.23 6.13
CA ALA A 31 14.71 19.94 7.35
C ALA A 31 15.74 21.01 7.73
N THR A 32 17.04 20.72 7.58
CA THR A 32 18.12 21.68 7.84
C THR A 32 18.14 22.79 6.81
N ALA A 33 17.95 22.46 5.54
CA ALA A 33 17.85 23.43 4.44
C ALA A 33 16.56 24.28 4.50
N GLU A 34 15.61 23.93 5.36
CA GLU A 34 14.27 24.54 5.44
C GLU A 34 13.54 24.50 4.09
N THR A 35 13.74 23.40 3.33
CA THR A 35 13.09 23.22 2.04
C THR A 35 11.57 23.08 2.22
N ALA A 36 10.81 23.92 1.55
CA ALA A 36 9.36 23.91 1.62
C ALA A 36 8.74 23.51 0.26
N THR A 37 7.58 22.91 0.32
CA THR A 37 6.76 22.72 -0.90
C THR A 37 6.07 24.03 -1.22
N PRO A 38 5.95 24.43 -2.50
CA PRO A 38 5.27 25.66 -2.87
C PRO A 38 3.81 25.64 -2.39
N GLU A 39 3.35 26.76 -1.83
CA GLU A 39 1.97 26.92 -1.36
C GLU A 39 0.97 26.88 -2.53
N THR A 40 1.35 27.45 -3.67
CA THR A 40 0.57 27.45 -4.91
C THR A 40 1.29 26.61 -5.96
N ALA A 41 0.84 25.36 -6.12
CA ALA A 41 1.35 24.47 -7.16
C ALA A 41 0.37 24.44 -8.33
N GLU A 42 0.82 24.76 -9.53
CA GLU A 42 0.02 24.64 -10.75
C GLU A 42 -0.12 23.17 -11.17
N LYS A 43 0.98 22.41 -11.05
CA LYS A 43 1.04 21.00 -11.39
C LYS A 43 1.40 20.16 -10.18
N THR A 44 0.46 19.35 -9.72
CA THR A 44 0.66 18.41 -8.60
C THR A 44 0.66 16.98 -9.10
N LEU A 45 1.62 16.18 -8.65
CA LEU A 45 1.69 14.73 -8.87
C LEU A 45 1.45 13.99 -7.57
N ILE A 46 0.51 13.06 -7.58
CA ILE A 46 0.26 12.12 -6.47
C ILE A 46 0.74 10.73 -6.88
N ILE A 47 1.73 10.20 -6.18
CA ILE A 47 2.23 8.85 -6.38
C ILE A 47 1.59 7.96 -5.32
N ALA A 48 0.64 7.13 -5.71
CA ALA A 48 -0.09 6.27 -4.79
C ALA A 48 0.48 4.84 -4.81
N VAL A 49 1.12 4.45 -3.70
CA VAL A 49 1.85 3.19 -3.56
C VAL A 49 1.01 2.12 -2.86
N SER A 50 0.85 0.99 -3.53
CA SER A 50 0.15 -0.19 -3.02
C SER A 50 0.86 -1.47 -3.53
N SER A 51 0.11 -2.53 -3.85
CA SER A 51 0.66 -3.76 -4.41
C SER A 51 -0.36 -4.50 -5.29
N ASP A 52 0.07 -5.61 -5.88
CA ASP A 52 -0.77 -6.42 -6.77
C ASP A 52 -1.55 -7.51 -6.01
N LYS A 53 -1.07 -7.96 -4.86
CA LYS A 53 -1.62 -9.11 -4.15
C LYS A 53 -2.76 -8.73 -3.22
N GLY A 54 -3.81 -9.54 -3.23
CA GLY A 54 -4.96 -9.40 -2.34
C GLY A 54 -4.84 -10.21 -1.03
N LEU A 55 -5.99 -10.40 -0.36
CA LEU A 55 -6.14 -11.14 0.89
C LEU A 55 -5.37 -10.51 2.07
N CYS A 56 -5.25 -9.20 2.07
CA CYS A 56 -4.56 -8.40 3.07
C CYS A 56 -5.49 -7.40 3.79
N GLY A 57 -6.76 -7.77 3.95
CA GLY A 57 -7.75 -6.91 4.62
C GLY A 57 -8.07 -5.65 3.82
N SER A 58 -8.15 -4.52 4.51
CA SER A 58 -8.59 -3.23 3.95
C SER A 58 -7.46 -2.33 3.46
N ILE A 59 -6.20 -2.80 3.43
CA ILE A 59 -5.02 -1.95 3.19
C ILE A 59 -5.10 -1.20 1.85
N HIS A 60 -5.52 -1.87 0.78
CA HIS A 60 -5.65 -1.24 -0.55
C HIS A 60 -6.82 -0.27 -0.64
N SER A 61 -7.92 -0.56 0.04
CA SER A 61 -9.08 0.33 0.05
C SER A 61 -8.85 1.58 0.90
N GLN A 62 -8.06 1.47 1.97
CA GLN A 62 -7.71 2.62 2.80
C GLN A 62 -6.80 3.60 2.07
N ILE A 63 -5.73 3.13 1.42
CA ILE A 63 -4.87 4.01 0.63
C ILE A 63 -5.62 4.64 -0.54
N ALA A 64 -6.49 3.89 -1.24
CA ALA A 64 -7.30 4.45 -2.31
C ALA A 64 -8.33 5.49 -1.80
N LYS A 65 -8.87 5.30 -0.59
CA LYS A 65 -9.74 6.29 0.06
C LYS A 65 -8.95 7.56 0.39
N ALA A 66 -7.74 7.43 0.94
CA ALA A 66 -6.87 8.56 1.24
C ALA A 66 -6.47 9.32 -0.03
N THR A 67 -6.10 8.61 -1.12
CA THR A 67 -5.78 9.23 -2.41
C THR A 67 -6.97 9.98 -2.99
N ARG A 68 -8.19 9.42 -2.91
CA ARG A 68 -9.41 10.13 -3.36
C ARG A 68 -9.72 11.36 -2.52
N ALA A 69 -9.53 11.30 -1.21
CA ALA A 69 -9.70 12.47 -0.35
C ALA A 69 -8.71 13.57 -0.74
N LYS A 70 -7.46 13.22 -1.05
CA LYS A 70 -6.45 14.16 -1.51
C LYS A 70 -6.80 14.78 -2.86
N LEU A 71 -7.36 13.99 -3.79
CA LEU A 71 -7.85 14.50 -5.08
C LEU A 71 -9.06 15.44 -4.95
N GLN A 72 -9.82 15.39 -3.86
CA GLN A 72 -10.87 16.38 -3.60
C GLN A 72 -10.29 17.76 -3.26
N GLU A 73 -9.11 17.79 -2.63
CA GLU A 73 -8.36 19.03 -2.34
C GLU A 73 -7.66 19.57 -3.60
N THR A 74 -7.17 18.68 -4.46
CA THR A 74 -6.42 18.98 -5.69
C THR A 74 -7.00 18.23 -6.90
N PRO A 75 -8.16 18.67 -7.46
CA PRO A 75 -8.88 17.92 -8.48
C PRO A 75 -8.11 17.72 -9.79
N ASN A 76 -7.21 18.64 -10.11
CA ASN A 76 -6.41 18.63 -11.34
C ASN A 76 -5.07 17.90 -11.18
N ALA A 77 -4.82 17.27 -10.01
CA ALA A 77 -3.57 16.55 -9.81
C ALA A 77 -3.51 15.29 -10.68
N ASP A 78 -2.34 15.04 -11.24
CA ASP A 78 -2.03 13.80 -11.92
C ASP A 78 -1.76 12.69 -10.89
N VAL A 79 -2.13 11.46 -11.23
CA VAL A 79 -1.96 10.30 -10.35
C VAL A 79 -1.13 9.24 -11.03
N VAL A 80 -0.06 8.83 -10.36
CA VAL A 80 0.70 7.63 -10.69
C VAL A 80 0.34 6.54 -9.70
N THR A 81 -0.01 5.37 -10.20
CA THR A 81 -0.36 4.22 -9.35
C THR A 81 0.73 3.15 -9.40
N ILE A 82 1.19 2.71 -8.24
CA ILE A 82 2.13 1.61 -8.08
C ILE A 82 1.39 0.43 -7.45
N GLY A 83 1.08 -0.59 -8.25
CA GLY A 83 0.33 -1.80 -7.89
C GLY A 83 -1.06 -1.87 -8.50
N ASP A 84 -1.45 -3.08 -8.94
CA ASP A 84 -2.73 -3.33 -9.63
C ASP A 84 -3.96 -3.04 -8.75
N LYS A 85 -3.85 -3.22 -7.44
CA LYS A 85 -5.00 -3.06 -6.53
C LYS A 85 -5.44 -1.61 -6.41
N ILE A 86 -4.51 -0.67 -6.33
CA ILE A 86 -4.85 0.75 -6.31
C ILE A 86 -5.24 1.25 -7.69
N LYS A 87 -4.54 0.80 -8.75
CA LYS A 87 -4.90 1.10 -10.14
C LYS A 87 -6.37 0.81 -10.42
N ALA A 88 -6.82 -0.41 -10.12
CA ALA A 88 -8.21 -0.82 -10.35
C ALA A 88 -9.23 0.05 -9.60
N GLN A 89 -8.89 0.53 -8.40
CA GLN A 89 -9.77 1.37 -7.61
C GLN A 89 -9.79 2.83 -8.09
N MET A 90 -8.64 3.35 -8.54
CA MET A 90 -8.55 4.72 -9.07
C MET A 90 -9.20 4.84 -10.44
N LEU A 91 -8.98 3.89 -11.35
CA LEU A 91 -9.62 3.89 -12.68
C LEU A 91 -11.15 3.85 -12.63
N ARG A 92 -11.76 3.32 -11.57
CA ARG A 92 -13.23 3.32 -11.41
C ARG A 92 -13.82 4.68 -11.12
N THR A 93 -13.07 5.58 -10.49
CA THR A 93 -13.60 6.84 -9.96
C THR A 93 -12.90 8.08 -10.51
N HIS A 94 -11.62 7.98 -10.86
CA HIS A 94 -10.76 9.10 -11.26
C HIS A 94 -9.85 8.68 -12.42
N SER A 95 -10.43 8.07 -13.47
CA SER A 95 -9.68 7.58 -14.63
C SER A 95 -8.91 8.69 -15.35
N ASN A 96 -9.46 9.91 -15.38
CA ASN A 96 -8.85 11.06 -16.05
C ASN A 96 -7.58 11.57 -15.36
N ASN A 97 -7.46 11.33 -14.06
CA ASN A 97 -6.28 11.74 -13.30
C ASN A 97 -5.12 10.72 -13.38
N VAL A 98 -5.41 9.46 -13.75
CA VAL A 98 -4.38 8.41 -13.78
C VAL A 98 -3.59 8.50 -15.07
N VAL A 99 -2.36 9.02 -14.98
CA VAL A 99 -1.45 9.21 -16.12
C VAL A 99 -0.51 8.04 -16.35
N LEU A 100 -0.11 7.34 -15.27
CA LEU A 100 0.82 6.23 -15.35
C LEU A 100 0.49 5.16 -14.31
N SER A 101 0.80 3.90 -14.62
CA SER A 101 0.53 2.78 -13.72
C SER A 101 1.63 1.74 -13.81
N PHE A 102 2.12 1.31 -12.65
CA PHE A 102 3.09 0.23 -12.52
C PHE A 102 2.44 -1.01 -11.90
N ASN A 103 2.87 -2.17 -12.34
CA ASN A 103 2.49 -3.46 -11.80
C ASN A 103 3.71 -4.37 -11.60
N GLY A 104 3.52 -5.56 -11.08
CA GLY A 104 4.62 -6.47 -10.76
C GLY A 104 5.17 -6.28 -9.34
N VAL A 105 4.59 -5.38 -8.54
CA VAL A 105 5.10 -4.94 -7.22
C VAL A 105 4.56 -5.80 -6.08
N GLY A 106 5.33 -5.91 -4.99
CA GLY A 106 4.91 -6.59 -3.75
C GLY A 106 5.01 -8.11 -3.80
N LYS A 107 5.71 -8.68 -4.79
CA LYS A 107 6.04 -10.12 -4.82
C LYS A 107 7.11 -10.45 -3.81
N GLU A 108 8.13 -9.60 -3.72
CA GLU A 108 9.26 -9.66 -2.81
C GLU A 108 9.49 -8.30 -2.15
N ALA A 109 10.49 -8.21 -1.26
CA ALA A 109 10.91 -6.94 -0.71
C ALA A 109 11.43 -6.03 -1.83
N PRO A 110 11.03 -4.74 -1.87
CA PRO A 110 11.45 -3.83 -2.92
C PRO A 110 12.97 -3.60 -2.90
N THR A 111 13.51 -3.33 -4.06
CA THR A 111 14.92 -3.00 -4.27
C THR A 111 15.07 -1.56 -4.73
N PHE A 112 16.26 -0.98 -4.51
CA PHE A 112 16.58 0.37 -5.01
C PHE A 112 16.47 0.43 -6.54
N TRP A 113 16.87 -0.64 -7.21
CA TRP A 113 16.78 -0.75 -8.67
C TRP A 113 15.34 -0.63 -9.18
N GLU A 114 14.38 -1.32 -8.54
CA GLU A 114 12.97 -1.21 -8.90
C GLU A 114 12.43 0.20 -8.68
N ALA A 115 12.79 0.82 -7.54
CA ALA A 115 12.39 2.20 -7.23
C ALA A 115 12.99 3.21 -8.22
N SER A 116 14.25 3.03 -8.62
CA SER A 116 14.94 3.88 -9.62
C SER A 116 14.26 3.79 -10.99
N LEU A 117 13.94 2.59 -11.47
CA LEU A 117 13.22 2.42 -12.74
C LEU A 117 11.86 3.12 -12.73
N ILE A 118 11.13 3.03 -11.61
CA ILE A 118 9.84 3.70 -11.43
C ILE A 118 10.02 5.22 -11.44
N ALA A 119 11.02 5.72 -10.70
CA ALA A 119 11.32 7.15 -10.64
C ALA A 119 11.71 7.71 -12.02
N ASP A 120 12.52 6.97 -12.80
CA ASP A 120 12.93 7.37 -14.15
C ASP A 120 11.74 7.48 -15.12
N GLU A 121 10.77 6.55 -15.05
CA GLU A 121 9.56 6.64 -15.87
C GLU A 121 8.64 7.79 -15.43
N ILE A 122 8.54 8.05 -14.12
CA ILE A 122 7.76 9.19 -13.60
C ILE A 122 8.34 10.51 -14.09
N ARG A 123 9.66 10.65 -14.10
CA ARG A 123 10.34 11.88 -14.59
C ARG A 123 10.07 12.16 -16.06
N LYS A 124 9.82 11.16 -16.88
CA LYS A 124 9.46 11.35 -18.31
C LYS A 124 8.09 12.01 -18.51
N LEU A 125 7.24 12.06 -17.47
CA LEU A 125 5.96 12.77 -17.52
C LEU A 125 6.10 14.30 -17.56
N GLY A 126 7.27 14.82 -17.19
CA GLY A 126 7.59 16.24 -17.16
C GLY A 126 7.78 16.76 -15.74
N ASP A 127 7.87 18.08 -15.63
CA ASP A 127 8.13 18.75 -14.36
C ASP A 127 6.82 18.98 -13.60
N TYR A 128 6.86 18.73 -12.30
CA TYR A 128 5.79 18.97 -11.35
C TYR A 128 6.31 19.89 -10.23
N ASP A 129 5.50 20.88 -9.86
CA ASP A 129 5.83 21.80 -8.78
C ASP A 129 5.76 21.10 -7.43
N LYS A 130 4.80 20.18 -7.29
CA LYS A 130 4.55 19.44 -6.06
C LYS A 130 4.38 17.96 -6.34
N ILE A 131 5.14 17.14 -5.62
CA ILE A 131 5.06 15.68 -5.69
C ILE A 131 4.74 15.15 -4.29
N GLU A 132 3.68 14.37 -4.18
CA GLU A 132 3.25 13.74 -2.93
C GLU A 132 3.23 12.22 -3.07
N VAL A 133 4.01 11.52 -2.25
CA VAL A 133 4.06 10.05 -2.23
C VAL A 133 3.15 9.52 -1.14
N MET A 134 2.04 8.91 -1.53
CA MET A 134 1.05 8.31 -0.63
C MET A 134 1.31 6.82 -0.44
N TYR A 135 1.35 6.36 0.80
CA TYR A 135 1.68 4.99 1.14
C TYR A 135 1.01 4.55 2.44
N ASN A 136 1.08 3.27 2.76
CA ASN A 136 0.65 2.74 4.04
C ASN A 136 1.85 2.60 4.98
N LYS A 137 1.95 3.47 5.97
CA LYS A 137 2.97 3.46 7.01
C LYS A 137 2.74 2.29 7.96
N PHE A 138 3.78 1.53 8.22
CA PHE A 138 3.75 0.45 9.20
C PHE A 138 3.86 1.01 10.63
N VAL A 139 2.82 0.82 11.42
CA VAL A 139 2.78 1.26 12.82
C VAL A 139 3.12 0.10 13.74
N SER A 140 2.50 -1.05 13.52
CA SER A 140 2.73 -2.25 14.32
C SER A 140 2.34 -3.52 13.57
N GLY A 141 2.57 -4.69 14.18
CA GLY A 141 2.14 -5.98 13.62
C GLY A 141 0.62 -6.13 13.42
N VAL A 142 -0.19 -5.18 13.85
CA VAL A 142 -1.66 -5.19 13.73
C VAL A 142 -2.22 -3.90 13.15
N ALA A 143 -1.41 -2.84 13.03
CA ALA A 143 -1.84 -1.51 12.63
C ALA A 143 -0.96 -0.92 11.53
N PHE A 144 -1.60 -0.25 10.60
CA PHE A 144 -1.00 0.59 9.56
C PHE A 144 -1.87 1.83 9.37
N GLU A 145 -1.31 2.89 8.84
CA GLU A 145 -2.04 4.12 8.53
C GLU A 145 -1.62 4.68 7.16
N PRO A 146 -2.57 5.20 6.36
CA PRO A 146 -2.24 5.96 5.17
C PRO A 146 -1.48 7.23 5.56
N SER A 147 -0.34 7.44 4.93
CA SER A 147 0.54 8.58 5.18
C SER A 147 1.05 9.16 3.86
N VAL A 148 1.59 10.36 3.92
CA VAL A 148 2.10 11.10 2.77
C VAL A 148 3.50 11.60 3.11
N PHE A 149 4.41 11.53 2.13
CA PHE A 149 5.61 12.36 2.16
C PHE A 149 5.65 13.34 0.99
N PRO A 150 6.16 14.54 1.19
CA PRO A 150 6.52 15.41 0.08
C PRO A 150 7.79 14.87 -0.60
N SER A 151 7.91 15.11 -1.90
CA SER A 151 9.15 15.04 -2.65
C SER A 151 9.36 16.40 -3.30
N PHE A 152 10.57 16.93 -3.17
CA PHE A 152 10.90 18.29 -3.57
C PHE A 152 11.39 18.33 -5.02
N SER A 153 10.91 19.33 -5.77
CA SER A 153 11.39 19.62 -7.12
C SER A 153 12.79 20.24 -7.07
N PRO A 154 13.56 20.19 -8.17
CA PRO A 154 14.85 20.89 -8.22
C PRO A 154 14.73 22.37 -7.86
N ILE A 155 13.69 23.04 -8.33
CA ILE A 155 13.41 24.47 -8.05
C ILE A 155 13.18 24.68 -6.55
N SER A 156 12.36 23.83 -5.90
CA SER A 156 12.13 23.93 -4.45
C SER A 156 13.40 23.73 -3.62
N ILE A 157 14.37 22.95 -4.14
CA ILE A 157 15.67 22.73 -3.50
C ILE A 157 16.54 23.97 -3.67
N GLU A 158 16.62 24.54 -4.88
CA GLU A 158 17.39 25.76 -5.16
C GLU A 158 16.89 26.97 -4.35
N GLU A 159 15.58 27.05 -4.13
CA GLU A 159 14.94 28.13 -3.36
C GLU A 159 14.99 27.92 -1.84
N SER A 160 15.64 26.85 -1.36
CA SER A 160 15.70 26.56 0.07
C SER A 160 16.47 27.65 0.84
N PRO A 161 15.88 28.24 1.91
CA PRO A 161 16.46 29.41 2.59
C PRO A 161 17.86 29.21 3.13
N LYS A 162 18.17 28.00 3.59
CA LYS A 162 19.46 27.64 4.20
C LYS A 162 20.33 26.77 3.32
N LEU A 163 20.08 26.71 2.03
CA LEU A 163 20.92 25.94 1.11
C LEU A 163 22.38 26.45 1.11
N SER A 164 22.57 27.75 1.33
CA SER A 164 23.89 28.38 1.40
C SER A 164 24.73 27.99 2.63
N GLU A 165 24.15 27.33 3.62
CA GLU A 165 24.90 26.78 4.77
C GLU A 165 25.63 25.46 4.39
N PHE A 166 25.30 24.87 3.25
CA PHE A 166 25.96 23.69 2.73
C PHE A 166 27.07 24.09 1.74
N GLU A 167 28.21 23.41 1.80
CA GLU A 167 29.24 23.51 0.76
C GLU A 167 28.74 22.78 -0.49
N LEU A 168 28.26 23.54 -1.45
CA LEU A 168 27.88 23.03 -2.76
C LEU A 168 28.95 23.45 -3.78
N GLU A 169 29.36 22.49 -4.62
CA GLU A 169 30.12 22.84 -5.81
C GLU A 169 29.24 23.69 -6.74
N GLU A 170 29.82 24.61 -7.49
CA GLU A 170 29.10 25.47 -8.45
C GLU A 170 28.55 24.66 -9.67
N ASP A 171 27.99 23.49 -9.42
CA ASP A 171 27.40 22.63 -10.45
C ASP A 171 25.86 22.69 -10.37
N GLN A 172 25.25 23.27 -11.38
CA GLN A 172 23.80 23.38 -11.54
C GLN A 172 23.09 22.01 -11.57
N ALA A 173 23.84 20.91 -11.73
CA ALA A 173 23.27 19.55 -11.74
C ALA A 173 22.98 19.02 -10.34
N ILE A 174 23.51 19.63 -9.25
CA ILE A 174 23.35 19.11 -7.88
C ILE A 174 21.89 19.09 -7.43
N PRO A 175 21.09 20.18 -7.51
CA PRO A 175 19.68 20.15 -7.11
C PRO A 175 18.86 19.13 -7.89
N THR A 176 19.12 19.00 -9.18
CA THR A 176 18.46 18.01 -10.04
C THR A 176 18.79 16.58 -9.62
N SER A 177 20.08 16.29 -9.38
CA SER A 177 20.53 14.96 -8.95
C SER A 177 20.00 14.61 -7.57
N LEU A 178 19.97 15.57 -6.65
CA LEU A 178 19.43 15.41 -5.30
C LEU A 178 17.94 15.13 -5.32
N SER A 179 17.17 15.89 -6.11
CA SER A 179 15.74 15.65 -6.31
C SER A 179 15.45 14.24 -6.85
N GLN A 180 16.28 13.76 -7.80
CA GLN A 180 16.14 12.42 -8.37
C GLN A 180 16.39 11.31 -7.36
N ILE A 181 17.46 11.42 -6.58
CA ILE A 181 17.82 10.45 -5.55
C ILE A 181 16.74 10.45 -4.45
N SER A 182 16.31 11.63 -4.01
CA SER A 182 15.28 11.79 -2.98
C SER A 182 13.91 11.22 -3.42
N LEU A 183 13.51 11.44 -4.67
CA LEU A 183 12.30 10.81 -5.22
C LEU A 183 12.42 9.28 -5.22
N THR A 184 13.57 8.76 -5.67
CA THR A 184 13.84 7.31 -5.67
C THR A 184 13.79 6.73 -4.26
N ASN A 185 14.40 7.38 -3.28
CA ASN A 185 14.39 6.99 -1.86
C ASN A 185 12.98 7.05 -1.27
N SER A 186 12.20 8.07 -1.61
CA SER A 186 10.81 8.21 -1.18
C SER A 186 9.93 7.08 -1.73
N ILE A 187 10.08 6.71 -2.99
CA ILE A 187 9.39 5.58 -3.61
C ILE A 187 9.84 4.26 -2.97
N LEU A 188 11.13 4.04 -2.78
CA LEU A 188 11.67 2.85 -2.12
C LEU A 188 11.11 2.70 -0.71
N ASN A 189 11.12 3.78 0.07
CA ASN A 189 10.59 3.77 1.43
C ASN A 189 9.09 3.49 1.45
N ALA A 190 8.31 4.14 0.58
CA ALA A 190 6.88 3.92 0.45
C ALA A 190 6.55 2.46 0.06
N MET A 191 7.31 1.87 -0.85
CA MET A 191 7.18 0.47 -1.25
C MET A 191 7.55 -0.49 -0.10
N ALA A 192 8.61 -0.21 0.66
CA ALA A 192 9.07 -1.04 1.77
C ALA A 192 8.11 -1.00 2.97
N GLU A 193 7.64 0.20 3.33
CA GLU A 193 6.59 0.40 4.34
C GLU A 193 5.28 -0.30 3.94
N GLY A 194 4.84 -0.09 2.70
CA GLY A 194 3.66 -0.73 2.13
C GLY A 194 3.78 -2.25 2.13
N TYR A 195 4.94 -2.79 1.76
CA TYR A 195 5.20 -4.23 1.77
C TYR A 195 5.14 -4.81 3.18
N ALA A 196 5.78 -4.18 4.18
CA ALA A 196 5.73 -4.62 5.57
C ALA A 196 4.29 -4.58 6.13
N SER A 197 3.57 -3.51 5.86
CA SER A 197 2.16 -3.32 6.23
C SER A 197 1.26 -4.38 5.59
N GLU A 198 1.47 -4.68 4.30
CA GLU A 198 0.71 -5.69 3.55
C GLU A 198 0.92 -7.10 4.09
N ILE A 199 2.17 -7.50 4.35
CA ILE A 199 2.49 -8.82 4.91
C ILE A 199 1.85 -8.97 6.30
N SER A 200 1.91 -7.94 7.13
CA SER A 200 1.28 -7.93 8.45
C SER A 200 -0.25 -8.04 8.35
N ALA A 201 -0.86 -7.21 7.52
CA ALA A 201 -2.31 -7.22 7.29
C ALA A 201 -2.78 -8.57 6.74
N ARG A 202 -2.02 -9.19 5.83
CA ARG A 202 -2.30 -10.52 5.30
C ARG A 202 -2.22 -11.59 6.39
N ARG A 203 -1.20 -11.55 7.25
CA ARG A 203 -1.08 -12.49 8.37
C ARG A 203 -2.31 -12.42 9.26
N ASN A 204 -2.74 -11.22 9.63
CA ASN A 204 -3.91 -11.00 10.48
C ASN A 204 -5.21 -11.42 9.80
N ALA A 205 -5.39 -11.08 8.52
CA ALA A 205 -6.56 -11.49 7.73
C ALA A 205 -6.67 -13.02 7.62
N MET A 206 -5.56 -13.72 7.42
CA MET A 206 -5.53 -15.19 7.33
C MET A 206 -5.74 -15.86 8.69
N ASP A 207 -5.30 -15.23 9.79
CA ASP A 207 -5.59 -15.72 11.14
C ASP A 207 -7.10 -15.66 11.44
N ASN A 208 -7.71 -14.50 11.17
CA ASN A 208 -9.14 -14.32 11.32
C ASN A 208 -9.96 -15.26 10.40
N ALA A 209 -9.54 -15.40 9.14
CA ALA A 209 -10.18 -16.32 8.21
C ALA A 209 -10.13 -17.80 8.71
N SER A 210 -9.01 -18.21 9.30
CA SER A 210 -8.87 -19.56 9.87
C SER A 210 -9.78 -19.78 11.07
N LYS A 211 -9.92 -18.79 11.96
CA LYS A 211 -10.84 -18.84 13.10
C LYS A 211 -12.30 -18.93 12.64
N ASN A 212 -12.67 -18.04 11.71
CA ASN A 212 -14.03 -18.04 11.14
C ASN A 212 -14.36 -19.38 10.44
N ALA A 213 -13.41 -19.95 9.71
CA ALA A 213 -13.58 -21.26 9.08
C ALA A 213 -13.83 -22.37 10.11
N GLY A 214 -13.08 -22.38 11.24
CA GLY A 214 -13.31 -23.32 12.35
C GLY A 214 -14.70 -23.19 12.95
N GLU A 215 -15.17 -21.97 13.18
CA GLU A 215 -16.53 -21.72 13.68
C GLU A 215 -17.61 -22.21 12.70
N MET A 216 -17.41 -21.96 11.40
CA MET A 216 -18.33 -22.44 10.36
C MET A 216 -18.37 -23.97 10.29
N ILE A 217 -17.22 -24.64 10.37
CA ILE A 217 -17.13 -26.11 10.39
C ILE A 217 -17.94 -26.66 11.57
N ASN A 218 -17.77 -26.11 12.76
CA ASN A 218 -18.51 -26.53 13.95
C ASN A 218 -20.03 -26.33 13.77
N LYS A 219 -20.45 -25.16 13.27
CA LYS A 219 -21.86 -24.86 12.99
C LYS A 219 -22.49 -25.84 11.99
N TYR A 220 -21.79 -26.10 10.89
CA TYR A 220 -22.28 -27.02 9.87
C TYR A 220 -22.25 -28.49 10.34
N SER A 221 -21.30 -28.90 11.17
CA SER A 221 -21.27 -30.24 11.76
C SER A 221 -22.46 -30.48 12.67
N ILE A 222 -22.82 -29.49 13.49
CA ILE A 222 -24.04 -29.57 14.34
C ILE A 222 -25.28 -29.65 13.47
N LEU A 223 -25.39 -28.79 12.46
CA LEU A 223 -26.52 -28.78 11.53
C LEU A 223 -26.67 -30.13 10.80
N TYR A 224 -25.57 -30.65 10.27
CA TYR A 224 -25.54 -31.96 9.61
C TYR A 224 -26.01 -33.07 10.51
N ASN A 225 -25.48 -33.17 11.74
CA ASN A 225 -25.88 -34.21 12.68
C ASN A 225 -27.36 -34.09 13.04
N ARG A 226 -27.87 -32.87 13.25
CA ARG A 226 -29.33 -32.65 13.52
C ARG A 226 -30.19 -33.07 12.34
N THR A 227 -29.82 -32.69 11.13
CA THR A 227 -30.54 -33.05 9.91
C THR A 227 -30.50 -34.55 9.68
N ARG A 228 -29.36 -35.19 9.87
CA ARG A 228 -29.21 -36.65 9.77
C ARG A 228 -30.11 -37.38 10.76
N GLN A 229 -30.14 -36.94 12.02
CA GLN A 229 -31.04 -37.54 13.04
C GLN A 229 -32.51 -37.34 12.67
N ALA A 230 -32.91 -36.17 12.16
CA ALA A 230 -34.28 -35.93 11.72
C ALA A 230 -34.69 -36.85 10.55
N VAL A 231 -33.81 -37.04 9.57
CA VAL A 231 -34.05 -37.96 8.44
C VAL A 231 -34.23 -39.41 8.93
N ILE A 232 -33.31 -39.90 9.78
CA ILE A 232 -33.39 -41.25 10.35
C ILE A 232 -34.69 -41.42 11.15
N THR A 233 -35.07 -40.40 11.93
CA THR A 233 -36.31 -40.47 12.71
C THR A 233 -37.55 -40.53 11.80
N ASN A 234 -37.60 -39.72 10.73
CA ASN A 234 -38.70 -39.74 9.77
C ASN A 234 -38.76 -41.10 9.04
N GLU A 235 -37.65 -41.66 8.62
CA GLU A 235 -37.59 -42.98 7.99
C GLU A 235 -38.14 -44.06 8.95
N LEU A 236 -37.75 -44.01 10.23
CA LEU A 236 -38.29 -44.95 11.24
C LEU A 236 -39.78 -44.75 11.44
N VAL A 237 -40.30 -43.54 11.49
CA VAL A 237 -41.73 -43.24 11.62
C VAL A 237 -42.47 -43.78 10.40
N ASP A 238 -41.96 -43.58 9.20
CA ASP A 238 -42.57 -44.10 7.97
C ASP A 238 -42.65 -45.63 7.96
N ILE A 239 -41.59 -46.32 8.39
CA ILE A 239 -41.55 -47.78 8.51
C ILE A 239 -42.58 -48.26 9.54
N ILE A 240 -42.64 -47.65 10.73
CA ILE A 240 -43.58 -48.01 11.79
C ILE A 240 -45.02 -47.79 11.33
N THR A 241 -45.29 -46.62 10.70
CA THR A 241 -46.62 -46.30 10.19
C THR A 241 -47.07 -47.27 9.08
N GLY A 242 -46.15 -47.61 8.17
CA GLY A 242 -46.39 -48.61 7.13
C GLY A 242 -46.70 -50.00 7.70
N ALA A 243 -45.92 -50.43 8.69
CA ALA A 243 -46.21 -51.74 9.38
C ALA A 243 -47.53 -51.74 10.10
N SER A 244 -47.84 -50.64 10.81
CA SER A 244 -49.14 -50.54 11.55
C SER A 244 -50.38 -50.45 10.64
N SER A 245 -50.24 -50.14 9.37
CA SER A 245 -51.34 -50.08 8.41
C SER A 245 -51.58 -51.39 7.70
N LEU A 246 -50.80 -52.44 7.98
CA LEU A 246 -50.90 -53.78 7.41
C LEU A 246 -51.62 -54.79 8.41
N ASP A 247 -51.78 -54.41 9.67
CA ASP A 247 -52.53 -55.07 10.68
C ASP A 247 -53.98 -54.49 10.70
#